data_5b9cb63dbf191cb3ea99d096c77b7b08
#
_entry.id   5b9cb63dbf191cb3ea99d096c77b7b08
#
_cell.length_a   1.000
_cell.length_b   1.000
_cell.length_c   1.000
_cell.angle_alpha   90.00
_cell.angle_beta   90.00
_cell.angle_gamma   90.00
#
_symmetry.space_group_name_H-M   'P 1'
#
loop_
_entity.id
_entity.type
_entity.pdbx_description
1 polymer ?
#
loop_
_entity_poly.entity_id
_entity_poly.type
_entity_poly.pdbx_seq_one_letter_code
_entity_poly.pdbx_strand_id
1 'polypeptide(L)'
;IWRVGCFFGCGFTHSDSRGVILNCHVKMEKAINHWKADGIDLSSILTSIEKPHKDVGTYCTQDQDHGLGSALDNKLIELSRPAIDKGEKVSFELPIKNINRTVGTILSHIVVKSHGQKMLPEGTINIKFQGSAGQSFGAFLAKGITLSLEGDSNDYVGKGLSGGTLSVFPPYESSFKAEENVIIGNVCLYGATSGNAFISGRAAERFCVRNSGAIAVIEGIGDHGCEYMTGGRVVILGPTGRNFAAGMSGGIAYIWDKDNLFKKNCNLEMVELEGLIDNIEIEDVKMLINEHVKRTNSQIGINILDNWKFELNRFVKVMPTDYKRVLKKIDSKRLKAV
;
A
#
# COMPACT_ATOMS: atom_id res chain seq x y z
N ILE A 1 -18.25 -6.46 -15.46
CA ILE A 1 -17.62 -6.77 -14.17
C ILE A 1 -18.08 -5.76 -13.12
N TRP A 2 -18.10 -4.44 -13.37
CA TRP A 2 -18.58 -3.40 -12.43
C TRP A 2 -20.07 -3.53 -12.06
N ARG A 3 -20.89 -4.04 -12.96
CA ARG A 3 -22.32 -4.23 -12.70
C ARG A 3 -22.63 -5.48 -11.88
N VAL A 4 -21.79 -6.50 -11.93
CA VAL A 4 -21.89 -7.69 -11.08
C VAL A 4 -21.51 -7.36 -9.63
N GLY A 5 -20.47 -6.52 -9.41
CA GLY A 5 -20.11 -6.05 -8.07
C GLY A 5 -21.22 -5.23 -7.38
N CYS A 6 -21.98 -4.39 -8.12
CA CYS A 6 -23.16 -3.72 -7.57
C CYS A 6 -24.31 -4.68 -7.24
N PHE A 7 -24.40 -5.81 -7.93
CA PHE A 7 -25.42 -6.83 -7.67
C PHE A 7 -25.24 -7.49 -6.30
N PHE A 8 -23.99 -7.76 -5.91
CA PHE A 8 -23.71 -8.39 -4.62
C PHE A 8 -23.63 -7.40 -3.44
N GLY A 9 -23.36 -6.13 -3.70
CA GLY A 9 -23.22 -5.12 -2.65
C GLY A 9 -24.55 -4.48 -2.17
N CYS A 10 -25.59 -4.48 -2.99
CA CYS A 10 -26.89 -3.89 -2.63
C CYS A 10 -27.89 -4.85 -2.00
N GLY A 11 -27.56 -6.14 -1.90
CA GLY A 11 -28.53 -7.18 -1.61
C GLY A 11 -28.74 -7.54 -0.15
N PHE A 12 -27.85 -7.15 0.73
CA PHE A 12 -27.84 -7.71 2.08
C PHE A 12 -28.49 -6.87 3.18
N THR A 13 -29.15 -5.78 2.84
CA THR A 13 -29.80 -4.91 3.84
C THR A 13 -31.31 -5.09 3.96
N HIS A 14 -31.92 -6.01 3.22
CA HIS A 14 -33.38 -6.24 3.29
C HIS A 14 -33.75 -7.60 3.84
N SER A 15 -34.67 -7.58 4.77
CA SER A 15 -35.19 -8.68 5.56
C SER A 15 -35.96 -9.78 4.79
N ASP A 16 -36.07 -9.69 3.49
CA ASP A 16 -36.76 -10.67 2.67
C ASP A 16 -35.91 -11.04 1.44
N SER A 17 -35.45 -12.29 1.42
CA SER A 17 -34.68 -12.85 0.28
C SER A 17 -35.44 -12.74 -1.05
N ARG A 18 -36.78 -12.74 -1.05
CA ARG A 18 -37.62 -12.54 -2.23
C ARG A 18 -37.53 -11.10 -2.74
N GLY A 19 -37.39 -10.11 -1.85
CA GLY A 19 -37.21 -8.71 -2.25
C GLY A 19 -35.86 -8.46 -2.93
N VAL A 20 -34.82 -9.16 -2.55
CA VAL A 20 -33.51 -9.10 -3.17
C VAL A 20 -33.54 -9.73 -4.57
N ILE A 21 -34.19 -10.88 -4.73
CA ILE A 21 -34.36 -11.55 -6.03
C ILE A 21 -35.22 -10.70 -6.96
N LEU A 22 -36.32 -10.10 -6.49
CA LEU A 22 -37.15 -9.21 -7.28
C LEU A 22 -36.44 -7.94 -7.73
N ASN A 23 -35.65 -7.31 -6.87
CA ASN A 23 -34.82 -6.16 -7.26
C ASN A 23 -33.69 -6.52 -8.24
N CYS A 24 -33.12 -7.70 -8.09
CA CYS A 24 -32.21 -8.26 -9.08
C CYS A 24 -32.91 -8.57 -10.40
N HIS A 25 -34.14 -9.10 -10.37
CA HIS A 25 -34.93 -9.42 -11.56
C HIS A 25 -35.26 -8.17 -12.39
N VAL A 26 -35.75 -7.11 -11.75
CA VAL A 26 -36.09 -5.83 -12.44
C VAL A 26 -34.84 -5.17 -13.06
N LYS A 27 -33.68 -5.28 -12.41
CA LYS A 27 -32.41 -4.81 -12.99
C LYS A 27 -31.86 -5.77 -14.05
N MET A 28 -32.14 -7.06 -13.96
CA MET A 28 -31.79 -8.06 -14.97
C MET A 28 -32.61 -7.92 -16.24
N GLU A 29 -33.91 -7.67 -16.17
CA GLU A 29 -34.74 -7.44 -17.36
C GLU A 29 -34.18 -6.31 -18.24
N LYS A 30 -33.68 -5.21 -17.62
CA LYS A 30 -33.01 -4.12 -18.36
C LYS A 30 -31.62 -4.52 -18.89
N ALA A 31 -30.94 -5.48 -18.30
CA ALA A 31 -29.63 -5.96 -18.73
C ALA A 31 -29.77 -7.09 -19.76
N ILE A 32 -30.77 -7.96 -19.65
CA ILE A 32 -31.10 -9.07 -20.57
C ILE A 32 -31.47 -8.54 -21.96
N ASN A 33 -32.15 -7.41 -22.03
CA ASN A 33 -32.50 -6.76 -23.30
C ASN A 33 -31.33 -6.05 -24.00
N HIS A 34 -30.12 -6.12 -23.43
CA HIS A 34 -28.94 -5.58 -24.08
C HIS A 34 -28.23 -6.67 -24.87
N TRP A 35 -27.89 -6.41 -26.11
CA TRP A 35 -27.26 -7.37 -27.02
C TRP A 35 -26.03 -8.11 -26.48
N LYS A 36 -25.27 -7.46 -25.56
CA LYS A 36 -24.10 -8.08 -24.87
C LYS A 36 -24.49 -9.08 -23.78
N ALA A 37 -25.77 -9.14 -23.41
CA ALA A 37 -26.26 -10.06 -22.39
C ALA A 37 -26.94 -11.27 -23.03
N ASP A 38 -27.04 -11.29 -24.34
CA ASP A 38 -27.62 -12.40 -25.13
C ASP A 38 -26.81 -13.67 -24.88
N GLY A 39 -27.47 -14.74 -24.44
CA GLY A 39 -26.82 -16.00 -24.09
C GLY A 39 -26.20 -16.12 -22.72
N ILE A 40 -26.32 -15.10 -21.82
CA ILE A 40 -25.87 -15.21 -20.43
C ILE A 40 -26.96 -15.86 -19.58
N ASP A 41 -26.73 -17.11 -19.18
CA ASP A 41 -27.56 -17.83 -18.21
C ASP A 41 -26.95 -17.70 -16.78
N LEU A 42 -27.67 -17.04 -15.90
CA LEU A 42 -27.29 -16.89 -14.49
C LEU A 42 -28.10 -17.79 -13.55
N SER A 43 -28.91 -18.71 -14.09
CA SER A 43 -29.81 -19.56 -13.31
C SER A 43 -29.07 -20.37 -12.24
N SER A 44 -27.86 -20.89 -12.54
CA SER A 44 -27.03 -21.62 -11.59
C SER A 44 -26.59 -20.79 -10.37
N ILE A 45 -26.41 -19.46 -10.57
CA ILE A 45 -26.03 -18.53 -9.49
C ILE A 45 -27.25 -18.07 -8.71
N LEU A 46 -28.40 -17.98 -9.37
CA LEU A 46 -29.66 -17.49 -8.80
C LEU A 46 -30.53 -18.60 -8.20
N THR A 47 -30.14 -19.86 -8.35
CA THR A 47 -30.86 -20.99 -7.77
C THR A 47 -30.82 -20.89 -6.24
N SER A 48 -32.00 -20.91 -5.61
CA SER A 48 -32.09 -20.98 -4.16
C SER A 48 -31.57 -22.32 -3.64
N ILE A 49 -30.59 -22.26 -2.74
CA ILE A 49 -30.10 -23.45 -2.06
C ILE A 49 -31.18 -23.91 -1.06
N GLU A 50 -31.47 -25.22 -1.05
CA GLU A 50 -32.34 -25.79 -0.01
C GLU A 50 -31.77 -25.53 1.37
N LYS A 51 -32.64 -25.15 2.30
CA LYS A 51 -32.21 -24.92 3.68
C LYS A 51 -31.74 -26.23 4.31
N PRO A 52 -30.51 -26.28 4.87
CA PRO A 52 -30.01 -27.48 5.53
C PRO A 52 -30.87 -27.87 6.77
N HIS A 53 -31.50 -26.88 7.39
CA HIS A 53 -32.44 -27.07 8.51
C HIS A 53 -33.60 -26.09 8.41
N LYS A 54 -34.78 -26.47 8.88
CA LYS A 54 -36.00 -25.65 8.78
C LYS A 54 -35.87 -24.28 9.48
N ASP A 55 -35.10 -24.24 10.56
CA ASP A 55 -34.95 -23.05 11.41
C ASP A 55 -33.83 -22.11 10.95
N VAL A 56 -33.08 -22.47 9.90
CA VAL A 56 -31.98 -21.63 9.38
C VAL A 56 -32.55 -20.58 8.43
N GLY A 57 -32.24 -19.31 8.70
CA GLY A 57 -32.56 -18.22 7.79
C GLY A 57 -31.72 -18.27 6.51
N THR A 58 -32.27 -17.80 5.40
CA THR A 58 -31.53 -17.62 4.14
C THR A 58 -30.87 -16.23 4.02
N TYR A 59 -30.91 -15.45 5.08
CA TYR A 59 -30.34 -14.11 5.20
C TYR A 59 -29.80 -13.92 6.62
N CYS A 60 -29.02 -12.86 6.81
CA CYS A 60 -28.48 -12.52 8.13
C CYS A 60 -29.65 -12.16 9.07
N THR A 61 -29.86 -12.97 10.12
CA THR A 61 -30.95 -12.80 11.09
C THR A 61 -30.49 -12.19 12.41
N GLN A 62 -29.19 -11.93 12.56
CA GLN A 62 -28.59 -11.38 13.77
C GLN A 62 -27.60 -10.29 13.38
N ASP A 63 -27.54 -9.24 14.17
CA ASP A 63 -26.48 -8.26 14.06
C ASP A 63 -25.15 -8.86 14.48
N GLN A 64 -24.07 -8.52 13.75
CA GLN A 64 -22.71 -8.93 14.10
C GLN A 64 -22.05 -7.83 14.93
N ASP A 65 -21.54 -8.19 16.10
CA ASP A 65 -20.61 -7.33 16.82
C ASP A 65 -19.21 -7.54 16.24
N HIS A 66 -18.72 -6.53 15.52
CA HIS A 66 -17.37 -6.51 14.96
C HIS A 66 -16.31 -6.05 15.96
N GLY A 67 -16.68 -5.75 17.21
CA GLY A 67 -15.77 -5.28 18.25
C GLY A 67 -15.09 -3.93 17.96
N LEU A 68 -15.63 -3.14 17.02
CA LEU A 68 -15.03 -1.88 16.61
C LEU A 68 -15.00 -0.81 17.71
N GLY A 69 -15.83 -0.95 18.74
CA GLY A 69 -15.81 -0.07 19.90
C GLY A 69 -14.49 -0.09 20.67
N SER A 70 -13.76 -1.21 20.63
CA SER A 70 -12.45 -1.38 21.29
C SER A 70 -11.25 -1.06 20.38
N ALA A 71 -11.48 -0.68 19.11
CA ALA A 71 -10.41 -0.36 18.18
C ALA A 71 -9.60 0.85 18.64
N LEU A 72 -8.26 0.75 18.54
CA LEU A 72 -7.35 1.84 18.92
C LEU A 72 -7.64 3.12 18.14
N ASP A 73 -8.13 3.02 16.92
CA ASP A 73 -8.52 4.16 16.08
C ASP A 73 -9.54 5.08 16.74
N ASN A 74 -10.41 4.60 17.62
CA ASN A 74 -11.34 5.46 18.36
C ASN A 74 -10.57 6.49 19.21
N LYS A 75 -9.49 6.06 19.86
CA LYS A 75 -8.60 6.96 20.60
C LYS A 75 -7.83 7.90 19.69
N LEU A 76 -7.37 7.40 18.54
CA LEU A 76 -6.70 8.26 17.54
C LEU A 76 -7.63 9.36 17.03
N ILE A 77 -8.90 9.03 16.76
CA ILE A 77 -9.91 10.00 16.31
C ILE A 77 -10.16 11.06 17.39
N GLU A 78 -10.33 10.64 18.65
CA GLU A 78 -10.52 11.55 19.77
C GLU A 78 -9.38 12.55 19.88
N LEU A 79 -8.13 12.08 19.89
CA LEU A 79 -6.93 12.93 19.98
C LEU A 79 -6.70 13.79 18.74
N SER A 80 -7.20 13.36 17.58
CA SER A 80 -7.08 14.08 16.31
C SER A 80 -8.22 15.06 16.03
N ARG A 81 -9.20 15.22 16.93
CA ARG A 81 -10.35 16.14 16.73
C ARG A 81 -9.94 17.55 16.32
N PRO A 82 -8.93 18.22 16.93
CA PRO A 82 -8.53 19.56 16.50
C PRO A 82 -8.07 19.59 15.03
N ALA A 83 -7.39 18.53 14.58
CA ALA A 83 -6.97 18.41 13.18
C ALA A 83 -8.14 18.15 12.25
N ILE A 84 -9.06 17.25 12.62
CA ILE A 84 -10.21 16.85 11.80
C ILE A 84 -11.19 18.03 11.66
N ASP A 85 -11.48 18.71 12.76
CA ASP A 85 -12.55 19.73 12.78
C ASP A 85 -12.06 21.11 12.33
N LYS A 86 -10.77 21.46 12.60
CA LYS A 86 -10.23 22.81 12.37
C LYS A 86 -8.96 22.84 11.51
N GLY A 87 -8.39 21.68 11.14
CA GLY A 87 -7.12 21.61 10.41
C GLY A 87 -5.89 21.97 11.26
N GLU A 88 -6.01 22.00 12.58
CA GLU A 88 -4.90 22.28 13.50
C GLU A 88 -3.91 21.11 13.53
N LYS A 89 -2.61 21.39 13.61
CA LYS A 89 -1.61 20.33 13.71
C LYS A 89 -1.67 19.65 15.08
N VAL A 90 -1.71 18.33 15.06
CA VAL A 90 -1.65 17.51 16.29
C VAL A 90 -0.49 16.52 16.22
N SER A 91 0.14 16.29 17.37
CA SER A 91 1.21 15.28 17.52
C SER A 91 1.07 14.61 18.88
N PHE A 92 1.07 13.29 18.91
CA PHE A 92 0.98 12.51 20.14
C PHE A 92 1.62 11.13 19.96
N GLU A 93 1.85 10.46 21.09
CA GLU A 93 2.50 9.17 21.17
C GLU A 93 1.65 8.17 21.96
N LEU A 94 1.59 6.92 21.49
CA LEU A 94 0.81 5.85 22.11
C LEU A 94 1.55 4.50 22.03
N PRO A 95 1.40 3.63 23.01
CA PRO A 95 1.82 2.25 22.89
C PRO A 95 0.94 1.51 21.88
N ILE A 96 1.53 0.53 21.19
CA ILE A 96 0.81 -0.36 20.29
C ILE A 96 1.15 -1.81 20.59
N LYS A 97 0.17 -2.70 20.41
CA LYS A 97 0.33 -4.14 20.61
C LYS A 97 -0.15 -4.89 19.38
N ASN A 98 0.31 -6.13 19.21
CA ASN A 98 -0.07 -6.98 18.09
C ASN A 98 -1.59 -7.25 17.96
N ILE A 99 -2.34 -7.08 19.03
CA ILE A 99 -3.81 -7.12 19.00
C ILE A 99 -4.42 -5.91 18.27
N ASN A 100 -3.71 -4.79 18.20
CA ASN A 100 -4.18 -3.59 17.53
C ASN A 100 -3.96 -3.75 16.01
N ARG A 101 -5.00 -4.16 15.31
CA ARG A 101 -4.99 -4.39 13.85
C ARG A 101 -5.58 -3.20 13.11
N THR A 102 -5.15 -3.02 11.86
CA THR A 102 -5.70 -2.05 10.91
C THR A 102 -5.67 -0.60 11.45
N VAL A 103 -4.70 -0.30 12.31
CA VAL A 103 -4.56 1.01 12.96
C VAL A 103 -4.30 2.09 11.92
N GLY A 104 -5.05 3.19 12.01
CA GLY A 104 -5.02 4.32 11.08
C GLY A 104 -6.10 4.29 10.00
N THR A 105 -6.80 3.14 9.79
CA THR A 105 -7.80 3.01 8.73
C THR A 105 -9.12 3.73 9.06
N ILE A 106 -9.66 3.56 10.28
CA ILE A 106 -10.89 4.25 10.67
C ILE A 106 -10.62 5.76 10.78
N LEU A 107 -9.46 6.16 11.33
CA LEU A 107 -9.03 7.56 11.34
C LEU A 107 -8.99 8.13 9.92
N SER A 108 -8.39 7.41 8.97
CA SER A 108 -8.34 7.80 7.56
C SER A 108 -9.74 7.97 6.96
N HIS A 109 -10.65 7.05 7.24
CA HIS A 109 -12.04 7.15 6.82
C HIS A 109 -12.69 8.46 7.32
N ILE A 110 -12.52 8.78 8.60
CA ILE A 110 -13.09 10.01 9.18
C ILE A 110 -12.49 11.25 8.53
N VAL A 111 -11.17 11.30 8.32
CA VAL A 111 -10.49 12.42 7.63
C VAL A 111 -11.03 12.59 6.22
N VAL A 112 -11.12 11.51 5.44
CA VAL A 112 -11.65 11.54 4.06
C VAL A 112 -13.12 11.98 4.05
N LYS A 113 -13.93 11.49 4.97
CA LYS A 113 -15.34 11.86 5.09
C LYS A 113 -15.52 13.35 5.42
N SER A 114 -14.65 13.91 6.26
CA SER A 114 -14.74 15.31 6.68
C SER A 114 -14.18 16.29 5.64
N HIS A 115 -13.10 15.92 4.93
CA HIS A 115 -12.38 16.84 4.05
C HIS A 115 -12.53 16.52 2.55
N GLY A 116 -13.13 15.37 2.19
CA GLY A 116 -13.32 14.96 0.81
C GLY A 116 -12.00 14.91 0.03
N GLN A 117 -12.03 15.38 -1.22
CA GLN A 117 -10.84 15.36 -2.10
C GLN A 117 -9.74 16.35 -1.69
N LYS A 118 -10.06 17.38 -0.89
CA LYS A 118 -9.07 18.37 -0.44
C LYS A 118 -8.06 17.78 0.52
N MET A 119 -8.48 16.77 1.30
CA MET A 119 -7.67 16.13 2.33
C MET A 119 -7.02 17.11 3.30
N LEU A 120 -6.31 16.62 4.29
CA LEU A 120 -5.50 17.45 5.18
C LEU A 120 -4.12 17.72 4.56
N PRO A 121 -3.49 18.87 4.86
CA PRO A 121 -2.09 19.12 4.52
C PRO A 121 -1.18 18.05 5.13
N GLU A 122 -0.06 17.77 4.48
CA GLU A 122 0.92 16.82 5.00
C GLU A 122 1.40 17.22 6.40
N GLY A 123 1.59 16.22 7.29
CA GLY A 123 2.04 16.44 8.65
C GLY A 123 1.03 17.17 9.56
N THR A 124 -0.26 17.15 9.24
CA THR A 124 -1.31 17.70 10.11
C THR A 124 -1.56 16.79 11.32
N ILE A 125 -1.64 15.47 11.11
CA ILE A 125 -1.77 14.48 12.18
C ILE A 125 -0.50 13.64 12.22
N ASN A 126 0.26 13.73 13.32
CA ASN A 126 1.49 12.98 13.53
C ASN A 126 1.35 12.08 14.75
N ILE A 127 1.44 10.78 14.55
CA ILE A 127 1.27 9.79 15.60
C ILE A 127 2.50 8.90 15.66
N LYS A 128 3.12 8.85 16.85
CA LYS A 128 4.20 7.91 17.14
C LYS A 128 3.67 6.73 17.92
N PHE A 129 4.12 5.55 17.56
CA PHE A 129 3.81 4.31 18.26
C PHE A 129 5.10 3.65 18.74
N GLN A 130 5.02 2.98 19.90
CA GLN A 130 6.07 2.12 20.43
C GLN A 130 5.49 0.72 20.68
N GLY A 131 6.16 -0.29 20.13
CA GLY A 131 5.79 -1.69 20.33
C GLY A 131 5.61 -2.46 19.02
N SER A 132 4.86 -3.57 19.08
CA SER A 132 4.59 -4.43 17.92
C SER A 132 3.19 -4.19 17.39
N ALA A 133 3.07 -3.65 16.18
CA ALA A 133 1.78 -3.41 15.56
C ALA A 133 1.19 -4.71 14.96
N GLY A 134 -0.13 -4.84 15.03
CA GLY A 134 -0.84 -5.94 14.40
C GLY A 134 -0.94 -5.80 12.88
N GLN A 135 -1.63 -6.72 12.27
CA GLN A 135 -1.86 -6.80 10.82
C GLN A 135 -2.45 -5.51 10.25
N SER A 136 -2.02 -5.14 9.04
CA SER A 136 -2.56 -4.01 8.28
C SER A 136 -2.34 -2.64 8.94
N PHE A 137 -1.24 -2.46 9.67
CA PHE A 137 -0.84 -1.15 10.19
C PHE A 137 -0.73 -0.12 9.07
N GLY A 138 -1.41 1.01 9.21
CA GLY A 138 -1.44 2.07 8.19
C GLY A 138 -2.15 1.70 6.88
N ALA A 139 -3.00 0.66 6.86
CA ALA A 139 -3.76 0.33 5.67
C ALA A 139 -4.70 1.48 5.27
N PHE A 140 -4.73 1.80 3.96
CA PHE A 140 -5.51 2.89 3.38
C PHE A 140 -5.24 4.28 4.00
N LEU A 141 -4.03 4.47 4.56
CA LEU A 141 -3.68 5.70 5.25
C LEU A 141 -3.82 6.92 4.35
N ALA A 142 -4.66 7.86 4.77
CA ALA A 142 -5.01 9.04 3.99
C ALA A 142 -3.95 10.14 4.11
N LYS A 143 -3.89 11.01 3.11
CA LYS A 143 -3.04 12.21 3.11
C LYS A 143 -3.30 13.07 4.35
N GLY A 144 -2.24 13.64 4.92
CA GLY A 144 -2.28 14.46 6.12
C GLY A 144 -1.98 13.69 7.40
N ILE A 145 -1.99 12.35 7.35
CA ILE A 145 -1.69 11.48 8.47
C ILE A 145 -0.28 10.90 8.31
N THR A 146 0.53 11.03 9.35
CA THR A 146 1.84 10.40 9.48
C THR A 146 1.81 9.44 10.67
N LEU A 147 2.14 8.18 10.44
CA LEU A 147 2.33 7.17 11.49
C LEU A 147 3.80 6.77 11.53
N SER A 148 4.42 6.86 12.70
CA SER A 148 5.79 6.41 12.96
C SER A 148 5.74 5.30 14.00
N LEU A 149 6.30 4.14 13.68
CA LEU A 149 6.36 2.99 14.58
C LEU A 149 7.80 2.69 14.94
N GLU A 150 8.14 2.88 16.20
CA GLU A 150 9.34 2.35 16.82
C GLU A 150 9.05 0.93 17.29
N GLY A 151 9.45 -0.07 16.49
CA GLY A 151 9.13 -1.47 16.70
C GLY A 151 9.00 -2.25 15.41
N ASP A 152 8.09 -3.21 15.39
CA ASP A 152 7.83 -4.12 14.28
C ASP A 152 6.32 -4.22 13.97
N SER A 153 5.98 -4.78 12.81
CA SER A 153 4.59 -4.98 12.43
C SER A 153 4.41 -6.26 11.62
N ASN A 154 3.19 -6.79 11.67
CA ASN A 154 2.79 -7.97 10.91
C ASN A 154 2.58 -7.66 9.42
N ASP A 155 1.87 -8.55 8.71
CA ASP A 155 1.58 -8.46 7.29
C ASP A 155 0.73 -7.23 6.91
N TYR A 156 0.76 -6.89 5.64
CA TYR A 156 -0.08 -5.87 5.00
C TYR A 156 0.14 -4.43 5.51
N VAL A 157 1.33 -4.10 6.02
CA VAL A 157 1.66 -2.70 6.36
C VAL A 157 1.45 -1.81 5.15
N GLY A 158 0.71 -0.71 5.31
CA GLY A 158 0.45 0.23 4.23
C GLY A 158 -0.33 -0.32 3.04
N LYS A 159 -1.06 -1.44 3.20
CA LYS A 159 -1.96 -1.94 2.13
C LYS A 159 -2.88 -0.83 1.66
N GLY A 160 -2.90 -0.56 0.35
CA GLY A 160 -3.74 0.50 -0.21
C GLY A 160 -3.39 1.91 0.29
N LEU A 161 -2.15 2.16 0.70
CA LEU A 161 -1.68 3.48 1.14
C LEU A 161 -2.15 4.57 0.17
N SER A 162 -2.81 5.61 0.68
CA SER A 162 -3.58 6.58 -0.10
C SER A 162 -3.18 8.03 0.21
N GLY A 163 -1.88 8.30 0.30
CA GLY A 163 -1.33 9.65 0.46
C GLY A 163 -0.75 9.95 1.84
N GLY A 164 -0.91 9.07 2.83
CA GLY A 164 -0.28 9.20 4.13
C GLY A 164 1.21 8.85 4.13
N THR A 165 1.85 9.05 5.26
CA THR A 165 3.28 8.73 5.46
C THR A 165 3.44 7.70 6.56
N LEU A 166 4.21 6.64 6.28
CA LEU A 166 4.54 5.57 7.21
C LEU A 166 6.05 5.55 7.47
N SER A 167 6.46 5.35 8.72
CA SER A 167 7.83 5.03 9.09
C SER A 167 7.82 3.88 10.07
N VAL A 168 8.65 2.86 9.83
CA VAL A 168 8.83 1.71 10.73
C VAL A 168 10.34 1.49 10.92
N PHE A 169 10.78 1.39 12.15
CA PHE A 169 12.18 1.20 12.50
C PHE A 169 12.28 0.49 13.85
N PRO A 170 13.33 -0.33 14.06
CA PRO A 170 13.53 -1.00 15.34
C PRO A 170 13.78 0.00 16.47
N PRO A 171 13.51 -0.38 17.73
CA PRO A 171 13.85 0.46 18.87
C PRO A 171 15.33 0.87 18.84
N TYR A 172 15.63 2.10 19.19
CA TYR A 172 17.01 2.62 19.17
C TYR A 172 17.97 1.84 20.07
N GLU A 173 17.46 1.17 21.09
CA GLU A 173 18.23 0.35 22.02
C GLU A 173 18.48 -1.08 21.49
N SER A 174 17.98 -1.42 20.28
CA SER A 174 18.15 -2.74 19.72
C SER A 174 19.63 -3.05 19.45
N SER A 175 20.05 -4.24 19.85
CA SER A 175 21.44 -4.70 19.66
C SER A 175 21.71 -5.31 18.29
N PHE A 176 20.67 -5.51 17.46
CA PHE A 176 20.77 -6.09 16.13
C PHE A 176 20.81 -5.00 15.05
N LYS A 177 21.36 -5.35 13.91
CA LYS A 177 21.35 -4.47 12.74
C LYS A 177 20.01 -4.57 12.02
N ALA A 178 19.37 -3.43 11.76
CA ALA A 178 18.06 -3.35 11.13
C ALA A 178 18.07 -4.04 9.75
N GLU A 179 19.07 -3.75 8.93
CA GLU A 179 19.24 -4.28 7.57
C GLU A 179 19.43 -5.81 7.48
N GLU A 180 19.67 -6.48 8.59
CA GLU A 180 19.79 -7.94 8.67
C GLU A 180 18.49 -8.61 9.14
N ASN A 181 17.49 -7.84 9.59
CA ASN A 181 16.29 -8.35 10.24
C ASN A 181 14.99 -7.94 9.53
N VAL A 182 14.02 -8.87 9.51
CA VAL A 182 12.67 -8.61 9.01
C VAL A 182 11.87 -7.93 10.11
N ILE A 183 11.41 -6.70 9.88
CA ILE A 183 10.63 -5.91 10.84
C ILE A 183 9.18 -5.66 10.40
N ILE A 184 8.86 -5.92 9.14
CA ILE A 184 7.48 -5.91 8.63
C ILE A 184 7.21 -7.20 7.86
N GLY A 185 5.99 -7.70 7.95
CA GLY A 185 5.61 -9.00 7.38
C GLY A 185 5.47 -8.99 5.85
N ASN A 186 4.61 -9.88 5.36
CA ASN A 186 4.36 -10.08 3.94
C ASN A 186 3.37 -9.05 3.37
N VAL A 187 3.40 -8.88 2.06
CA VAL A 187 2.39 -8.15 1.26
C VAL A 187 2.26 -6.67 1.66
N CYS A 188 3.34 -6.09 2.16
CA CYS A 188 3.34 -4.69 2.54
C CYS A 188 3.26 -3.77 1.31
N LEU A 189 2.54 -2.64 1.43
CA LEU A 189 2.24 -1.68 0.36
C LEU A 189 1.48 -2.29 -0.84
N TYR A 190 0.78 -3.41 -0.65
CA TYR A 190 -0.04 -4.00 -1.71
C TYR A 190 -1.10 -3.00 -2.20
N GLY A 191 -1.09 -2.75 -3.51
CA GLY A 191 -2.07 -1.85 -4.13
C GLY A 191 -2.01 -0.40 -3.64
N ALA A 192 -0.89 0.04 -3.08
CA ALA A 192 -0.68 1.43 -2.68
C ALA A 192 -0.79 2.37 -3.87
N THR A 193 -1.51 3.47 -3.72
CA THR A 193 -1.83 4.41 -4.81
C THR A 193 -1.07 5.73 -4.72
N SER A 194 -0.67 6.11 -3.52
CA SER A 194 0.09 7.34 -3.25
C SER A 194 0.59 7.35 -1.79
N GLY A 195 1.44 8.31 -1.45
CA GLY A 195 2.01 8.44 -0.11
C GLY A 195 3.43 7.90 -0.02
N ASN A 196 3.99 7.89 1.20
CA ASN A 196 5.38 7.57 1.44
C ASN A 196 5.53 6.50 2.53
N ALA A 197 6.49 5.59 2.35
CA ALA A 197 6.83 4.59 3.35
C ALA A 197 8.36 4.47 3.50
N PHE A 198 8.85 4.55 4.74
CA PHE A 198 10.26 4.49 5.09
C PHE A 198 10.48 3.41 6.14
N ILE A 199 11.16 2.34 5.77
CA ILE A 199 11.31 1.16 6.62
C ILE A 199 12.79 0.86 6.84
N SER A 200 13.29 1.06 8.06
CA SER A 200 14.62 0.63 8.45
C SER A 200 14.56 -0.82 8.92
N GLY A 201 15.12 -1.70 8.13
CA GLY A 201 15.01 -3.15 8.21
C GLY A 201 14.37 -3.73 6.96
N ARG A 202 14.06 -5.03 6.99
CA ARG A 202 13.55 -5.76 5.83
C ARG A 202 12.05 -6.01 5.90
N ALA A 203 11.43 -6.11 4.73
CA ALA A 203 10.13 -6.74 4.59
C ALA A 203 10.28 -8.23 4.26
N ALA A 204 9.26 -9.01 4.60
CA ALA A 204 9.13 -10.37 4.10
C ALA A 204 8.75 -10.38 2.61
N GLU A 205 7.93 -11.30 2.14
CA GLU A 205 7.63 -11.45 0.71
C GLU A 205 6.59 -10.45 0.18
N ARG A 206 6.59 -10.25 -1.14
CA ARG A 206 5.56 -9.52 -1.90
C ARG A 206 5.44 -8.04 -1.54
N PHE A 207 6.57 -7.40 -1.27
CA PHE A 207 6.63 -5.97 -1.03
C PHE A 207 6.26 -5.17 -2.28
N CYS A 208 5.41 -4.14 -2.16
CA CYS A 208 4.98 -3.24 -3.24
C CYS A 208 4.26 -3.90 -4.42
N VAL A 209 3.66 -5.10 -4.23
CA VAL A 209 2.86 -5.73 -5.27
C VAL A 209 1.70 -4.82 -5.66
N ARG A 210 1.53 -4.58 -6.98
CA ARG A 210 0.51 -3.66 -7.54
C ARG A 210 0.60 -2.22 -6.99
N ASN A 211 1.77 -1.78 -6.53
CA ASN A 211 1.96 -0.35 -6.25
C ASN A 211 1.73 0.47 -7.52
N SER A 212 0.92 1.51 -7.45
CA SER A 212 0.57 2.36 -8.59
C SER A 212 0.97 3.83 -8.42
N GLY A 213 1.57 4.21 -7.28
CA GLY A 213 1.97 5.61 -7.10
C GLY A 213 2.64 5.94 -5.76
N ALA A 214 2.72 5.02 -4.83
CA ALA A 214 3.42 5.26 -3.56
C ALA A 214 4.94 5.23 -3.75
N ILE A 215 5.63 5.98 -2.88
CA ILE A 215 7.08 6.02 -2.78
C ILE A 215 7.51 5.21 -1.55
N ALA A 216 8.49 4.35 -1.71
CA ALA A 216 8.99 3.53 -0.61
C ALA A 216 10.52 3.47 -0.59
N VAL A 217 11.11 3.52 0.63
CA VAL A 217 12.52 3.23 0.88
C VAL A 217 12.61 2.16 1.95
N ILE A 218 13.39 1.10 1.69
CA ILE A 218 13.51 -0.06 2.57
C ILE A 218 14.91 -0.69 2.46
N GLU A 219 15.35 -1.41 3.50
CA GLU A 219 16.71 -1.96 3.61
C GLU A 219 16.84 -3.43 3.17
N GLY A 220 15.81 -3.97 2.55
CA GLY A 220 15.80 -5.31 1.95
C GLY A 220 14.39 -5.89 1.90
N ILE A 221 14.20 -6.88 1.04
CA ILE A 221 12.90 -7.53 0.84
C ILE A 221 13.06 -9.02 0.51
N GLY A 222 12.00 -9.79 0.75
CA GLY A 222 11.89 -11.18 0.33
C GLY A 222 11.53 -11.37 -1.14
N ASP A 223 11.01 -12.54 -1.48
CA ASP A 223 10.62 -12.93 -2.83
C ASP A 223 9.44 -12.08 -3.37
N HIS A 224 9.31 -11.99 -4.69
CA HIS A 224 8.17 -11.38 -5.39
C HIS A 224 7.98 -9.88 -5.15
N GLY A 225 9.05 -9.13 -4.90
CA GLY A 225 9.00 -7.68 -4.76
C GLY A 225 8.59 -6.96 -6.05
N CYS A 226 7.78 -5.90 -5.94
CA CYS A 226 7.32 -5.05 -7.05
C CYS A 226 6.58 -5.79 -8.17
N GLU A 227 6.03 -7.00 -7.91
CA GLU A 227 5.21 -7.70 -8.90
C GLU A 227 4.00 -6.85 -9.32
N TYR A 228 3.73 -6.83 -10.62
CA TYR A 228 2.60 -6.07 -11.20
C TYR A 228 2.57 -4.59 -10.80
N MET A 229 3.69 -4.01 -10.41
CA MET A 229 3.80 -2.57 -10.13
C MET A 229 3.50 -1.77 -11.38
N THR A 230 2.70 -0.72 -11.28
CA THR A 230 2.23 0.12 -12.38
C THR A 230 2.61 1.59 -12.25
N GLY A 231 3.15 2.00 -11.10
CA GLY A 231 3.55 3.39 -10.83
C GLY A 231 4.30 3.51 -9.51
N GLY A 232 4.72 4.73 -9.16
CA GLY A 232 5.47 5.01 -7.95
C GLY A 232 6.97 4.81 -8.08
N ARG A 233 7.67 4.94 -6.95
CA ARG A 233 9.13 4.75 -6.85
C ARG A 233 9.47 3.90 -5.65
N VAL A 234 10.36 2.94 -5.83
CA VAL A 234 10.81 2.05 -4.76
C VAL A 234 12.33 2.06 -4.72
N VAL A 235 12.92 2.38 -3.56
CA VAL A 235 14.36 2.32 -3.33
C VAL A 235 14.64 1.22 -2.32
N ILE A 236 15.49 0.26 -2.69
CA ILE A 236 15.86 -0.88 -1.84
C ILE A 236 17.35 -0.80 -1.57
N LEU A 237 17.71 -0.62 -0.31
CA LEU A 237 19.09 -0.42 0.16
C LEU A 237 19.75 -1.74 0.62
N GLY A 238 19.32 -2.88 0.07
CA GLY A 238 19.80 -4.19 0.48
C GLY A 238 19.32 -5.32 -0.41
N PRO A 239 19.37 -6.56 0.08
CA PRO A 239 19.09 -7.73 -0.74
C PRO A 239 17.61 -7.81 -1.14
N THR A 240 17.36 -8.41 -2.30
CA THR A 240 16.06 -8.80 -2.79
C THR A 240 15.93 -10.30 -2.88
N GLY A 241 14.72 -10.82 -2.73
CA GLY A 241 14.39 -12.20 -3.03
C GLY A 241 14.20 -12.44 -4.55
N ARG A 242 13.78 -13.65 -4.90
CA ARG A 242 13.55 -14.12 -6.27
C ARG A 242 12.33 -13.47 -6.92
N ASN A 243 12.29 -13.56 -8.24
CA ASN A 243 11.16 -13.15 -9.08
C ASN A 243 10.75 -11.67 -8.89
N PHE A 244 11.73 -10.82 -8.59
CA PHE A 244 11.52 -9.39 -8.47
C PHE A 244 11.01 -8.79 -9.80
N ALA A 245 10.07 -7.84 -9.74
CA ALA A 245 9.48 -7.13 -10.88
C ALA A 245 8.72 -7.99 -11.89
N ALA A 246 8.28 -9.21 -11.54
CA ALA A 246 7.44 -10.01 -12.45
C ALA A 246 6.15 -9.25 -12.80
N GLY A 247 5.88 -9.10 -14.10
CA GLY A 247 4.70 -8.37 -14.59
C GLY A 247 4.71 -6.86 -14.31
N MET A 248 5.84 -6.28 -13.92
CA MET A 248 5.97 -4.84 -13.68
C MET A 248 5.83 -4.06 -15.00
N SER A 249 4.84 -3.18 -15.08
CA SER A 249 4.51 -2.44 -16.30
C SER A 249 4.68 -0.92 -16.18
N GLY A 250 4.93 -0.40 -14.99
CA GLY A 250 5.14 1.03 -14.74
C GLY A 250 5.76 1.30 -13.38
N GLY A 251 6.10 2.55 -13.12
CA GLY A 251 6.93 2.94 -11.98
C GLY A 251 8.40 2.59 -12.19
N ILE A 252 9.23 2.91 -11.20
CA ILE A 252 10.68 2.67 -11.25
C ILE A 252 11.14 2.12 -9.91
N ALA A 253 11.99 1.10 -9.92
CA ALA A 253 12.68 0.63 -8.72
C ALA A 253 14.18 0.87 -8.84
N TYR A 254 14.82 1.23 -7.72
CA TYR A 254 16.26 1.46 -7.61
C TYR A 254 16.80 0.54 -6.53
N ILE A 255 17.73 -0.33 -6.89
CA ILE A 255 18.26 -1.36 -6.01
C ILE A 255 19.74 -1.07 -5.77
N TRP A 256 20.15 -0.92 -4.52
CA TRP A 256 21.56 -0.90 -4.16
C TRP A 256 22.08 -2.34 -4.14
N ASP A 257 22.70 -2.75 -5.24
CA ASP A 257 23.21 -4.11 -5.48
C ASP A 257 24.69 -4.21 -5.08
N LYS A 258 24.95 -4.22 -3.77
CA LYS A 258 26.30 -4.27 -3.20
C LYS A 258 27.12 -5.43 -3.73
N ASP A 259 26.50 -6.59 -3.91
CA ASP A 259 27.18 -7.87 -4.18
C ASP A 259 27.05 -8.33 -5.63
N ASN A 260 26.45 -7.52 -6.52
CA ASN A 260 26.19 -7.84 -7.92
C ASN A 260 25.32 -9.11 -8.13
N LEU A 261 24.39 -9.36 -7.24
CA LEU A 261 23.52 -10.54 -7.27
C LEU A 261 22.11 -10.26 -7.78
N PHE A 262 21.69 -9.02 -7.81
CA PHE A 262 20.30 -8.62 -8.10
C PHE A 262 19.80 -9.15 -9.45
N LYS A 263 20.63 -9.11 -10.48
CA LYS A 263 20.23 -9.60 -11.82
C LYS A 263 19.69 -11.03 -11.82
N LYS A 264 20.19 -11.90 -10.94
CA LYS A 264 19.74 -13.30 -10.82
C LYS A 264 18.36 -13.42 -10.19
N ASN A 265 17.97 -12.43 -9.40
CA ASN A 265 16.72 -12.39 -8.67
C ASN A 265 15.61 -11.66 -9.44
N CYS A 266 15.96 -10.88 -10.47
CA CYS A 266 15.01 -10.08 -11.24
C CYS A 266 14.37 -10.86 -12.38
N ASN A 267 13.05 -10.76 -12.51
CA ASN A 267 12.34 -11.25 -13.70
C ASN A 267 12.47 -10.22 -14.83
N LEU A 268 13.21 -10.55 -15.87
CA LEU A 268 13.54 -9.64 -16.97
C LEU A 268 12.56 -9.68 -18.13
N GLU A 269 11.41 -10.35 -18.00
CA GLU A 269 10.45 -10.49 -19.10
C GLU A 269 9.87 -9.14 -19.56
N MET A 270 9.58 -8.24 -18.62
CA MET A 270 8.95 -6.95 -18.93
C MET A 270 9.79 -5.74 -18.51
N VAL A 271 10.98 -5.96 -17.95
CA VAL A 271 11.84 -4.88 -17.46
C VAL A 271 13.26 -5.02 -18.01
N GLU A 272 13.96 -3.90 -18.10
CA GLU A 272 15.40 -3.83 -18.36
C GLU A 272 16.12 -3.23 -17.14
N LEU A 273 17.40 -3.60 -16.97
CA LEU A 273 18.26 -3.10 -15.92
C LEU A 273 19.19 -2.03 -16.49
N GLU A 274 19.22 -0.90 -15.83
CA GLU A 274 20.05 0.26 -16.22
C GLU A 274 20.90 0.71 -15.02
N GLY A 275 22.00 1.41 -15.31
CA GLY A 275 22.70 2.18 -14.29
C GLY A 275 21.93 3.46 -13.93
N LEU A 276 22.13 3.96 -12.74
CA LEU A 276 21.60 5.26 -12.30
C LEU A 276 22.56 6.36 -12.79
N ILE A 277 22.28 6.95 -13.95
CA ILE A 277 23.16 7.89 -14.65
C ILE A 277 22.55 9.28 -14.87
N ASP A 278 21.23 9.41 -14.85
CA ASP A 278 20.54 10.68 -15.01
C ASP A 278 20.68 11.53 -13.73
N ASN A 279 21.15 12.77 -13.87
CA ASN A 279 21.43 13.65 -12.74
C ASN A 279 20.18 13.97 -11.91
N ILE A 280 19.01 14.09 -12.54
CA ILE A 280 17.76 14.37 -11.84
C ILE A 280 17.35 13.15 -11.02
N GLU A 281 17.42 11.96 -11.63
CA GLU A 281 17.13 10.70 -10.92
C GLU A 281 18.13 10.43 -9.78
N ILE A 282 19.42 10.76 -9.97
CA ILE A 282 20.46 10.64 -8.94
C ILE A 282 20.11 11.50 -7.73
N GLU A 283 19.77 12.76 -7.93
CA GLU A 283 19.39 13.65 -6.82
C GLU A 283 18.06 13.23 -6.19
N ASP A 284 17.09 12.78 -6.96
CA ASP A 284 15.83 12.24 -6.44
C ASP A 284 16.07 11.02 -5.52
N VAL A 285 16.87 10.05 -5.95
CA VAL A 285 17.19 8.86 -5.12
C VAL A 285 17.94 9.28 -3.87
N LYS A 286 18.91 10.18 -3.99
CA LYS A 286 19.67 10.70 -2.85
C LYS A 286 18.75 11.42 -1.84
N MET A 287 17.81 12.22 -2.34
CA MET A 287 16.81 12.89 -1.50
C MET A 287 15.92 11.89 -0.76
N LEU A 288 15.47 10.82 -1.43
CA LEU A 288 14.68 9.77 -0.80
C LEU A 288 15.45 9.02 0.29
N ILE A 289 16.74 8.74 0.08
CA ILE A 289 17.61 8.13 1.10
C ILE A 289 17.82 9.08 2.27
N ASN A 290 18.02 10.39 2.02
CA ASN A 290 18.12 11.39 3.09
C ASN A 290 16.82 11.45 3.93
N GLU A 291 15.66 11.45 3.29
CA GLU A 291 14.39 11.47 4.03
C GLU A 291 14.19 10.16 4.83
N HIS A 292 14.63 9.02 4.28
CA HIS A 292 14.64 7.75 4.99
C HIS A 292 15.53 7.81 6.24
N VAL A 293 16.76 8.29 6.13
CA VAL A 293 17.66 8.48 7.27
C VAL A 293 17.04 9.40 8.32
N LYS A 294 16.49 10.53 7.90
CA LYS A 294 15.86 11.49 8.79
C LYS A 294 14.72 10.91 9.61
N ARG A 295 13.94 9.99 9.01
CA ARG A 295 12.75 9.40 9.64
C ARG A 295 13.05 8.16 10.47
N THR A 296 14.11 7.44 10.15
CA THR A 296 14.37 6.10 10.71
C THR A 296 15.74 5.94 11.34
N ASN A 297 16.62 6.94 11.20
CA ASN A 297 18.03 6.87 11.61
C ASN A 297 18.79 5.67 10.99
N SER A 298 18.46 5.31 9.76
CA SER A 298 19.01 4.19 9.02
C SER A 298 20.54 4.25 8.91
N GLN A 299 21.25 3.30 9.49
CA GLN A 299 22.71 3.26 9.44
C GLN A 299 23.23 2.94 8.04
N ILE A 300 22.56 2.03 7.32
CA ILE A 300 22.93 1.71 5.94
C ILE A 300 22.68 2.92 5.02
N GLY A 301 21.60 3.68 5.25
CA GLY A 301 21.33 4.91 4.53
C GLY A 301 22.42 5.96 4.76
N ILE A 302 22.85 6.16 5.99
CA ILE A 302 23.96 7.06 6.35
C ILE A 302 25.24 6.63 5.62
N ASN A 303 25.62 5.35 5.71
CA ASN A 303 26.83 4.82 5.09
C ASN A 303 26.83 5.01 3.57
N ILE A 304 25.70 4.81 2.90
CA ILE A 304 25.56 5.03 1.45
C ILE A 304 25.75 6.50 1.11
N LEU A 305 25.12 7.41 1.88
CA LEU A 305 25.23 8.86 1.63
C LEU A 305 26.64 9.40 1.85
N ASP A 306 27.31 8.96 2.92
CA ASP A 306 28.68 9.37 3.24
C ASP A 306 29.68 8.91 2.16
N ASN A 307 29.41 7.76 1.53
CA ASN A 307 30.25 7.20 0.47
C ASN A 307 29.63 7.33 -0.92
N TRP A 308 28.72 8.29 -1.15
CA TRP A 308 27.87 8.40 -2.34
C TRP A 308 28.59 8.20 -3.67
N LYS A 309 29.79 8.80 -3.84
CA LYS A 309 30.56 8.69 -5.08
C LYS A 309 30.92 7.24 -5.47
N PHE A 310 31.12 6.39 -4.49
CA PHE A 310 31.44 4.97 -4.69
C PHE A 310 30.18 4.13 -4.80
N GLU A 311 29.19 4.43 -3.97
CA GLU A 311 27.96 3.66 -3.85
C GLU A 311 26.99 3.92 -5.01
N LEU A 312 27.03 5.07 -5.66
CA LEU A 312 26.19 5.40 -6.81
C LEU A 312 26.30 4.35 -7.93
N ASN A 313 27.50 3.88 -8.22
CA ASN A 313 27.74 2.91 -9.28
C ASN A 313 27.16 1.51 -8.97
N ARG A 314 26.73 1.27 -7.75
CA ARG A 314 26.08 0.01 -7.32
C ARG A 314 24.58 0.05 -7.44
N PHE A 315 24.02 1.21 -7.76
CA PHE A 315 22.57 1.29 -7.98
C PHE A 315 22.19 0.76 -9.35
N VAL A 316 21.24 -0.16 -9.34
CA VAL A 316 20.60 -0.72 -10.52
C VAL A 316 19.17 -0.16 -10.60
N LYS A 317 18.86 0.46 -11.72
CA LYS A 317 17.52 0.94 -12.05
C LYS A 317 16.76 -0.15 -12.78
N VAL A 318 15.59 -0.50 -12.27
CA VAL A 318 14.64 -1.42 -12.91
C VAL A 318 13.59 -0.59 -13.64
N MET A 319 13.62 -0.65 -14.97
CA MET A 319 12.79 0.16 -15.85
C MET A 319 11.89 -0.73 -16.70
N PRO A 320 10.56 -0.63 -16.59
CA PRO A 320 9.66 -1.35 -17.49
C PRO A 320 9.81 -0.87 -18.94
N THR A 321 9.94 -1.82 -19.87
CA THR A 321 10.24 -1.54 -21.28
C THR A 321 9.17 -0.70 -21.97
N ASP A 322 7.91 -1.02 -21.73
CA ASP A 322 6.77 -0.28 -22.30
C ASP A 322 6.63 1.12 -21.66
N TYR A 323 6.84 1.25 -20.37
CA TYR A 323 6.82 2.54 -19.68
C TYR A 323 7.91 3.48 -20.21
N LYS A 324 9.12 2.98 -20.36
CA LYS A 324 10.23 3.73 -20.98
C LYS A 324 9.88 4.23 -22.38
N ARG A 325 9.25 3.37 -23.20
CA ARG A 325 8.80 3.76 -24.55
C ARG A 325 7.77 4.89 -24.52
N VAL A 326 6.83 4.85 -23.55
CA VAL A 326 5.83 5.91 -23.38
C VAL A 326 6.47 7.22 -22.92
N LEU A 327 7.39 7.20 -21.95
CA LEU A 327 8.11 8.39 -21.48
C LEU A 327 8.86 9.07 -22.63
N LYS A 328 9.63 8.32 -23.43
CA LYS A 328 10.31 8.86 -24.61
C LYS A 328 9.36 9.53 -25.62
N LYS A 329 8.15 8.99 -25.81
CA LYS A 329 7.14 9.60 -26.69
C LYS A 329 6.59 10.92 -26.10
N ILE A 330 6.40 11.00 -24.80
CA ILE A 330 5.94 12.22 -24.11
C ILE A 330 7.00 13.32 -24.25
N ASP A 331 8.26 13.01 -23.98
CA ASP A 331 9.35 13.96 -24.07
C ASP A 331 9.55 14.47 -25.51
N SER A 332 9.47 13.58 -26.51
CA SER A 332 9.55 13.97 -27.91
C SER A 332 8.39 14.88 -28.38
N LYS A 333 7.19 14.73 -27.78
CA LYS A 333 6.06 15.63 -28.05
C LYS A 333 6.22 16.98 -27.37
N ARG A 334 6.76 17.01 -26.14
CA ARG A 334 7.06 18.27 -25.43
C ARG A 334 8.11 19.10 -26.16
N LEU A 335 9.18 18.46 -26.65
CA LEU A 335 10.23 19.12 -27.45
C LEU A 335 9.73 19.64 -28.80
N LYS A 336 8.66 19.09 -29.37
CA LYS A 336 8.04 19.59 -30.63
C LYS A 336 7.00 20.68 -30.40
N ALA A 337 6.58 20.91 -29.16
CA ALA A 337 5.59 21.94 -28.80
C ALA A 337 6.22 23.22 -28.25
N VAL A 338 7.56 23.28 -28.14
CA VAL A 338 8.41 24.45 -27.87
C VAL A 338 9.07 24.87 -29.18
#